data_cc5fdcaebbc3c62c1e9354cb3bda6213
#
_entry.id   cc5fdcaebbc3c62c1e9354cb3bda6213
#
_cell.length_a   1.000
_cell.length_b   1.000
_cell.length_c   1.000
_cell.angle_alpha   90.00
_cell.angle_beta   90.00
_cell.angle_gamma   90.00
#
_symmetry.space_group_name_H-M   'P 1'
#
loop_
_entity.id
_entity.type
_entity.pdbx_description
1 polymer ?
#
loop_
_entity_poly.entity_id
_entity_poly.type
_entity_poly.pdbx_seq_one_letter_code
_entity_poly.pdbx_strand_id
1 'polypeptide(L)'
;MNVAGEFTTATPIAGLRALGAKPDVLERVSTLRDVRTGAGGVVHAVFTPSISLGQIPLATTITTLEEDETGARLRVVGRRGTQLVDVDLRMDFKSTTDGLTVVNWNAGLIVRGNAASVGQRVARDITMRAIASVLAEAAQVAGSAVSDAHL
;
A
#
# COMPACT_ATOMS: atom_id res chain seq x y z
N MET A 1 0.84 -1.37 16.83
CA MET A 1 -0.06 -2.43 16.29
C MET A 1 0.62 -3.06 15.09
N ASN A 2 0.60 -4.38 14.99
CA ASN A 2 1.18 -5.10 13.86
C ASN A 2 0.12 -5.93 13.16
N VAL A 3 0.11 -5.86 11.84
CA VAL A 3 -0.76 -6.69 11.00
C VAL A 3 0.08 -7.34 9.91
N ALA A 4 -0.37 -8.47 9.40
CA ALA A 4 0.36 -9.21 8.37
C ALA A 4 -0.62 -9.97 7.47
N GLY A 5 -0.18 -10.26 6.26
CA GLY A 5 -0.97 -11.05 5.32
C GLY A 5 -0.12 -11.61 4.20
N GLU A 6 -0.77 -12.35 3.33
CA GLU A 6 -0.15 -12.96 2.16
C GLU A 6 -1.13 -12.93 1.00
N PHE A 7 -0.62 -12.69 -0.19
CA PHE A 7 -1.40 -12.87 -1.41
C PHE A 7 -0.51 -13.35 -2.55
N THR A 8 -1.15 -13.91 -3.58
CA THR A 8 -0.47 -14.37 -4.79
C THR A 8 -0.95 -13.54 -5.97
N THR A 9 -0.02 -13.14 -6.83
CA THR A 9 -0.32 -12.32 -8.00
C THR A 9 0.44 -12.82 -9.22
N ALA A 10 -0.12 -12.58 -10.40
CA ALA A 10 0.55 -12.83 -11.67
C ALA A 10 1.58 -11.74 -12.02
N THR A 11 1.64 -10.67 -11.25
CA THR A 11 2.55 -9.55 -11.49
C THR A 11 3.99 -9.99 -11.19
N PRO A 12 4.94 -9.77 -12.12
CA PRO A 12 6.35 -10.09 -11.87
C PRO A 12 6.94 -9.25 -10.73
N ILE A 13 7.97 -9.77 -10.09
CA ILE A 13 8.68 -9.05 -9.01
C ILE A 13 9.15 -7.67 -9.49
N ALA A 14 9.63 -7.56 -10.74
CA ALA A 14 10.05 -6.29 -11.31
C ALA A 14 8.95 -5.22 -11.28
N GLY A 15 7.68 -5.62 -11.45
CA GLY A 15 6.55 -4.70 -11.36
C GLY A 15 6.16 -4.35 -9.93
N LEU A 16 6.47 -5.22 -8.97
CA LEU A 16 6.11 -5.03 -7.57
C LEU A 16 7.14 -4.21 -6.79
N ARG A 17 8.42 -4.38 -7.07
CA ARG A 17 9.50 -3.81 -6.26
C ARG A 17 9.50 -2.28 -6.22
N ALA A 18 9.11 -1.61 -7.30
CA ALA A 18 9.08 -0.16 -7.39
C ALA A 18 7.67 0.42 -7.25
N LEU A 19 6.72 -0.35 -6.75
CA LEU A 19 5.31 0.00 -6.73
C LEU A 19 5.03 1.31 -6.00
N GLY A 20 5.69 1.56 -4.87
CA GLY A 20 5.52 2.79 -4.10
C GLY A 20 6.11 4.04 -4.74
N ALA A 21 6.89 3.90 -5.79
CA ALA A 21 7.55 5.00 -6.50
C ALA A 21 6.99 5.25 -7.90
N LYS A 22 5.90 4.56 -8.28
CA LYS A 22 5.29 4.69 -9.60
C LYS A 22 3.94 5.40 -9.51
N PRO A 23 3.90 6.74 -9.68
CA PRO A 23 2.65 7.48 -9.55
C PRO A 23 1.62 7.10 -10.60
N ASP A 24 2.02 6.73 -11.82
CA ASP A 24 1.13 6.28 -12.87
C ASP A 24 0.38 4.99 -12.52
N VAL A 25 1.02 4.08 -11.79
CA VAL A 25 0.38 2.87 -11.26
C VAL A 25 -0.55 3.21 -10.12
N LEU A 26 -0.07 4.03 -9.18
CA LEU A 26 -0.83 4.39 -7.97
C LEU A 26 -2.10 5.20 -8.30
N GLU A 27 -2.09 6.01 -9.35
CA GLU A 27 -3.28 6.74 -9.82
C GLU A 27 -4.44 5.81 -10.18
N ARG A 28 -4.16 4.59 -10.57
CA ARG A 28 -5.17 3.61 -10.98
C ARG A 28 -5.73 2.81 -9.82
N VAL A 29 -5.20 2.99 -8.62
CA VAL A 29 -5.74 2.37 -7.39
C VAL A 29 -6.98 3.16 -6.97
N SER A 30 -8.12 2.47 -6.81
CA SER A 30 -9.43 3.12 -6.62
C SER A 30 -9.51 4.00 -5.37
N THR A 31 -8.74 3.68 -4.33
CA THR A 31 -8.73 4.43 -3.06
C THR A 31 -7.74 5.59 -3.03
N LEU A 32 -6.92 5.73 -4.08
CA LEU A 32 -5.93 6.81 -4.21
C LEU A 32 -6.36 7.78 -5.29
N ARG A 33 -6.19 9.08 -5.02
CA ARG A 33 -6.44 10.15 -5.99
C ARG A 33 -5.42 11.26 -5.80
N ASP A 34 -5.36 12.19 -6.75
CA ASP A 34 -4.44 13.33 -6.71
C ASP A 34 -2.98 12.89 -6.51
N VAL A 35 -2.61 11.81 -7.18
CA VAL A 35 -1.27 11.20 -7.04
C VAL A 35 -0.24 12.08 -7.75
N ARG A 36 0.83 12.45 -7.05
CA ARG A 36 1.90 13.29 -7.60
C ARG A 36 3.23 12.91 -6.96
N THR A 37 4.30 13.16 -7.70
CA THR A 37 5.66 12.95 -7.20
C THR A 37 6.14 14.21 -6.49
N GLY A 38 6.66 14.05 -5.28
CA GLY A 38 7.31 15.11 -4.53
C GLY A 38 8.83 15.04 -4.63
N ALA A 39 9.51 15.86 -3.85
CA ALA A 39 10.97 15.88 -3.78
C ALA A 39 11.51 14.53 -3.29
N GLY A 40 12.64 14.08 -3.87
CA GLY A 40 13.31 12.85 -3.44
C GLY A 40 12.58 11.54 -3.82
N GLY A 41 11.67 11.59 -4.81
CA GLY A 41 10.95 10.40 -5.25
C GLY A 41 9.79 10.00 -4.34
N VAL A 42 9.45 10.83 -3.36
CA VAL A 42 8.31 10.62 -2.49
C VAL A 42 7.02 10.84 -3.28
N VAL A 43 6.02 9.99 -3.08
CA VAL A 43 4.71 10.12 -3.73
C VAL A 43 3.70 10.67 -2.73
N HIS A 44 2.98 11.70 -3.17
CA HIS A 44 1.86 12.30 -2.41
C HIS A 44 0.54 11.89 -3.08
N ALA A 45 -0.45 11.57 -2.26
CA ALA A 45 -1.77 11.19 -2.74
C ALA A 45 -2.82 11.47 -1.68
N VAL A 46 -4.08 11.42 -2.06
CA VAL A 46 -5.20 11.40 -1.12
C VAL A 46 -5.73 9.98 -1.06
N PHE A 47 -5.64 9.38 0.11
CA PHE A 47 -6.14 8.04 0.38
C PHE A 47 -7.49 8.13 1.05
N THR A 48 -8.49 7.51 0.44
CA THR A 48 -9.84 7.44 1.01
C THR A 48 -10.18 5.96 1.21
N PRO A 49 -9.91 5.42 2.41
CA PRO A 49 -10.22 4.02 2.68
C PRO A 49 -11.72 3.79 2.68
N SER A 50 -12.15 2.69 2.08
CA SER A 50 -13.54 2.25 2.11
C SER A 50 -13.77 1.47 3.40
N ILE A 51 -14.21 2.17 4.44
CA ILE A 51 -14.54 1.56 5.73
C ILE A 51 -16.00 1.84 6.08
N SER A 52 -16.59 0.96 6.88
CA SER A 52 -18.01 0.99 7.22
C SER A 52 -18.45 2.25 8.00
N LEU A 53 -17.53 3.04 8.50
CA LEU A 53 -17.79 4.26 9.28
C LEU A 53 -17.74 5.55 8.45
N GLY A 54 -17.67 5.44 7.11
CA GLY A 54 -17.59 6.56 6.20
C GLY A 54 -16.22 6.71 5.55
N GLN A 55 -16.16 7.53 4.51
CA GLN A 55 -14.94 7.80 3.78
C GLN A 55 -14.25 9.04 4.35
N ILE A 56 -13.08 8.88 4.92
CA ILE A 56 -12.28 9.97 5.45
C ILE A 56 -11.05 10.13 4.56
N PRO A 57 -10.95 11.23 3.79
CA PRO A 57 -9.76 11.45 2.97
C PRO A 57 -8.53 11.77 3.84
N LEU A 58 -7.43 11.09 3.58
CA LEU A 58 -6.17 11.31 4.28
C LEU A 58 -5.13 11.83 3.30
N ALA A 59 -4.53 12.97 3.62
CA ALA A 59 -3.36 13.45 2.88
C ALA A 59 -2.21 12.47 3.17
N THR A 60 -1.76 11.75 2.15
CA THR A 60 -0.89 10.60 2.30
C THR A 60 0.44 10.81 1.60
N THR A 61 1.52 10.42 2.25
CA THR A 61 2.87 10.42 1.72
C THR A 61 3.40 9.00 1.71
N ILE A 62 3.90 8.56 0.56
CA ILE A 62 4.47 7.22 0.37
C ILE A 62 5.96 7.39 0.08
N THR A 63 6.80 6.83 0.95
CA THR A 63 8.25 6.86 0.80
C THR A 63 8.76 5.43 0.66
N THR A 64 9.49 5.15 -0.42
CA THR A 64 10.17 3.87 -0.59
C THR A 64 11.51 3.94 0.14
N LEU A 65 11.65 3.14 1.20
CA LEU A 65 12.87 3.12 2.01
C LEU A 65 13.90 2.16 1.44
N GLU A 66 13.47 1.00 0.98
CA GLU A 66 14.31 -0.03 0.38
C GLU A 66 13.50 -0.78 -0.67
N GLU A 67 14.17 -1.22 -1.73
CA GLU A 67 13.56 -2.12 -2.70
C GLU A 67 14.64 -2.95 -3.39
N ASP A 68 14.38 -4.23 -3.57
CA ASP A 68 15.24 -5.15 -4.31
C ASP A 68 14.42 -6.33 -4.85
N GLU A 69 15.08 -7.33 -5.40
CA GLU A 69 14.41 -8.50 -5.98
C GLU A 69 13.73 -9.38 -4.94
N THR A 70 14.07 -9.23 -3.66
CA THR A 70 13.52 -10.04 -2.57
C THR A 70 12.40 -9.36 -1.81
N GLY A 71 12.28 -8.05 -1.91
CA GLY A 71 11.26 -7.32 -1.19
C GLY A 71 11.34 -5.82 -1.33
N ALA A 72 10.44 -5.15 -0.62
CA ALA A 72 10.39 -3.70 -0.55
C ALA A 72 9.94 -3.26 0.83
N ARG A 73 10.40 -2.08 1.24
CA ARG A 73 9.98 -1.46 2.50
C ARG A 73 9.52 -0.04 2.21
N LEU A 74 8.29 0.24 2.61
CA LEU A 74 7.64 1.53 2.39
C LEU A 74 7.24 2.13 3.72
N ARG A 75 7.28 3.45 3.79
CA ARG A 75 6.64 4.20 4.86
C ARG A 75 5.48 4.98 4.29
N VAL A 76 4.30 4.80 4.87
CA VAL A 76 3.08 5.47 4.44
C VAL A 76 2.53 6.26 5.61
N VAL A 77 2.41 7.58 5.45
CA VAL A 77 1.91 8.48 6.48
C VAL A 77 0.69 9.20 5.95
N GLY A 78 -0.45 8.98 6.59
CA GLY A 78 -1.70 9.65 6.27
C GLY A 78 -2.13 10.58 7.39
N ARG A 79 -2.60 11.78 7.03
CA ARG A 79 -3.00 12.81 7.99
C ARG A 79 -4.30 13.48 7.59
N ARG A 80 -5.11 13.80 8.62
CA ARG A 80 -6.25 14.69 8.50
C ARG A 80 -6.49 15.38 9.84
N GLY A 81 -6.20 16.67 9.92
CA GLY A 81 -6.31 17.41 11.18
C GLY A 81 -5.39 16.79 12.24
N THR A 82 -5.96 16.38 13.37
CA THR A 82 -5.23 15.72 14.46
C THR A 82 -5.07 14.21 14.27
N GLN A 83 -5.70 13.66 13.23
CA GLN A 83 -5.62 12.22 12.94
C GLN A 83 -4.33 11.91 12.18
N LEU A 84 -3.64 10.86 12.61
CA LEU A 84 -2.40 10.39 12.00
C LEU A 84 -2.43 8.87 11.91
N VAL A 85 -2.09 8.36 10.73
CA VAL A 85 -1.80 6.93 10.52
C VAL A 85 -0.40 6.82 9.96
N ASP A 86 0.50 6.17 10.68
CA ASP A 86 1.89 5.95 10.25
C ASP A 86 2.10 4.45 10.10
N VAL A 87 2.45 4.03 8.90
CA VAL A 87 2.59 2.62 8.52
C VAL A 87 4.02 2.35 8.06
N ASP A 88 4.68 1.39 8.71
CA ASP A 88 5.94 0.82 8.22
C ASP A 88 5.59 -0.53 7.57
N LEU A 89 5.56 -0.54 6.25
CA LEU A 89 5.14 -1.70 5.46
C LEU A 89 6.36 -2.41 4.89
N ARG A 90 6.46 -3.71 5.15
CA ARG A 90 7.47 -4.58 4.55
C ARG A 90 6.79 -5.65 3.72
N MET A 91 7.29 -5.85 2.51
CA MET A 91 6.85 -6.90 1.60
C MET A 91 8.02 -7.79 1.24
N ASP A 92 7.79 -9.10 1.25
CA ASP A 92 8.76 -10.09 0.77
C ASP A 92 8.17 -10.78 -0.47
N PHE A 93 8.96 -10.85 -1.53
CA PHE A 93 8.56 -11.41 -2.82
C PHE A 93 9.19 -12.78 -3.05
N LYS A 94 8.39 -13.73 -3.53
CA LYS A 94 8.86 -15.06 -3.84
C LYS A 94 8.20 -15.55 -5.12
N SER A 95 9.02 -15.95 -6.10
CA SER A 95 8.51 -16.53 -7.34
C SER A 95 8.11 -17.99 -7.12
N THR A 96 7.01 -18.39 -7.72
CA THR A 96 6.57 -19.79 -7.73
C THR A 96 7.00 -20.47 -9.02
N THR A 97 6.93 -21.81 -9.04
CA THR A 97 7.21 -22.60 -10.25
C THR A 97 6.20 -22.36 -11.36
N ASP A 98 5.01 -21.87 -11.03
CA ASP A 98 3.91 -21.59 -11.99
C ASP A 98 4.03 -20.19 -12.62
N GLY A 99 5.10 -19.45 -12.33
CA GLY A 99 5.27 -18.09 -12.85
C GLY A 99 4.49 -17.03 -12.09
N LEU A 100 3.97 -17.36 -10.92
CA LEU A 100 3.29 -16.41 -10.04
C LEU A 100 4.26 -15.84 -9.01
N THR A 101 3.84 -14.78 -8.35
CA THR A 101 4.58 -14.18 -7.23
C THR A 101 3.75 -14.26 -5.96
N VAL A 102 4.35 -14.79 -4.91
CA VAL A 102 3.77 -14.76 -3.56
C VAL A 102 4.33 -13.54 -2.84
N VAL A 103 3.45 -12.71 -2.32
CA VAL A 103 3.80 -11.54 -1.52
C VAL A 103 3.41 -11.78 -0.08
N ASN A 104 4.40 -11.87 0.80
CA ASN A 104 4.18 -11.84 2.24
C ASN A 104 4.43 -10.43 2.72
N TRP A 105 3.48 -9.85 3.44
CA TRP A 105 3.62 -8.49 3.92
C TRP A 105 3.34 -8.41 5.42
N ASN A 106 4.00 -7.46 6.06
CA ASN A 106 3.72 -7.09 7.43
C ASN A 106 3.81 -5.58 7.58
N ALA A 107 3.03 -5.04 8.50
CA ALA A 107 2.94 -3.61 8.72
C ALA A 107 2.92 -3.29 10.20
N GLY A 108 3.81 -2.40 10.62
CA GLY A 108 3.77 -1.76 11.92
C GLY A 108 2.98 -0.47 11.81
N LEU A 109 2.00 -0.28 12.69
CA LEU A 109 1.05 0.83 12.62
C LEU A 109 1.08 1.65 13.89
N ILE A 110 1.10 2.97 13.72
CA ILE A 110 0.83 3.94 14.77
C ILE A 110 -0.38 4.75 14.34
N VAL A 111 -1.43 4.74 15.15
CA VAL A 111 -2.67 5.49 14.88
C VAL A 111 -2.90 6.47 16.02
N ARG A 112 -3.10 7.74 15.69
CA ARG A 112 -3.36 8.81 16.64
C ARG A 112 -4.60 9.60 16.25
N GLY A 113 -5.26 10.21 17.23
CA GLY A 113 -6.49 10.99 17.05
C GLY A 113 -7.73 10.15 17.30
N ASN A 114 -8.87 10.56 16.72
CA ASN A 114 -10.16 9.90 16.97
C ASN A 114 -10.19 8.44 16.51
N ALA A 115 -9.39 8.10 15.51
CA ALA A 115 -9.27 6.71 15.05
C ALA A 115 -8.71 5.78 16.12
N ALA A 116 -7.94 6.31 17.08
CA ALA A 116 -7.37 5.54 18.17
C ALA A 116 -8.40 5.19 19.25
N SER A 117 -9.56 5.86 19.28
CA SER A 117 -10.62 5.60 20.26
C SER A 117 -11.48 4.37 19.94
N VAL A 118 -11.39 3.88 18.71
CA VAL A 118 -12.03 2.60 18.32
C VAL A 118 -11.22 1.47 18.96
N GLY A 119 -11.89 0.46 19.54
CA GLY A 119 -11.21 -0.64 20.22
C GLY A 119 -10.11 -1.25 19.33
N GLN A 120 -8.95 -1.59 19.93
CA GLN A 120 -7.77 -2.07 19.22
C GLN A 120 -8.05 -3.24 18.27
N ARG A 121 -8.91 -4.16 18.68
CA ARG A 121 -9.27 -5.33 17.87
C ARG A 121 -9.98 -4.93 16.58
N VAL A 122 -10.94 -4.01 16.68
CA VAL A 122 -11.72 -3.53 15.52
C VAL A 122 -10.81 -2.72 14.60
N ALA A 123 -10.02 -1.82 15.15
CA ALA A 123 -9.06 -1.00 14.40
C ALA A 123 -8.07 -1.89 13.65
N ARG A 124 -7.56 -2.94 14.28
CA ARG A 124 -6.64 -3.91 13.68
C ARG A 124 -7.27 -4.61 12.48
N ASP A 125 -8.50 -5.13 12.63
CA ASP A 125 -9.19 -5.85 11.56
C ASP A 125 -9.49 -4.94 10.37
N ILE A 126 -9.96 -3.73 10.62
CA ILE A 126 -10.25 -2.74 9.58
C ILE A 126 -8.96 -2.38 8.83
N THR A 127 -7.89 -2.11 9.55
CA THR A 127 -6.62 -1.72 8.96
C THR A 127 -6.00 -2.85 8.14
N MET A 128 -6.05 -4.08 8.65
CA MET A 128 -5.55 -5.25 7.94
C MET A 128 -6.27 -5.43 6.60
N ARG A 129 -7.59 -5.31 6.59
CA ARG A 129 -8.40 -5.41 5.36
C ARG A 129 -8.10 -4.28 4.38
N ALA A 130 -7.94 -3.07 4.87
CA ALA A 130 -7.62 -1.91 4.03
C ALA A 130 -6.26 -2.09 3.36
N ILE A 131 -5.24 -2.48 4.10
CA ILE A 131 -3.89 -2.71 3.55
C ILE A 131 -3.92 -3.87 2.55
N ALA A 132 -4.53 -4.99 2.89
CA ALA A 132 -4.63 -6.16 2.02
C ALA A 132 -5.31 -5.80 0.70
N SER A 133 -6.41 -5.06 0.75
CA SER A 133 -7.16 -4.63 -0.43
C SER A 133 -6.34 -3.70 -1.33
N VAL A 134 -5.68 -2.71 -0.76
CA VAL A 134 -4.85 -1.75 -1.51
C VAL A 134 -3.67 -2.45 -2.16
N LEU A 135 -2.98 -3.31 -1.42
CA LEU A 135 -1.82 -4.04 -1.96
C LEU A 135 -2.21 -4.97 -3.11
N ALA A 136 -3.30 -5.71 -2.96
CA ALA A 136 -3.77 -6.61 -4.01
C ALA A 136 -4.19 -5.83 -5.27
N GLU A 137 -4.89 -4.72 -5.12
CA GLU A 137 -5.29 -3.86 -6.23
C GLU A 137 -4.07 -3.22 -6.92
N ALA A 138 -3.13 -2.69 -6.14
CA ALA A 138 -1.93 -2.07 -6.67
C ALA A 138 -1.08 -3.10 -7.44
N ALA A 139 -0.95 -4.32 -6.93
CA ALA A 139 -0.25 -5.39 -7.62
C ALA A 139 -0.93 -5.75 -8.94
N GLN A 140 -2.25 -5.82 -8.97
CA GLN A 140 -3.01 -6.10 -10.18
C GLN A 140 -2.84 -5.00 -11.22
N VAL A 141 -2.90 -3.74 -10.81
CA VAL A 141 -2.69 -2.59 -11.69
C VAL A 141 -1.26 -2.60 -12.27
N ALA A 142 -0.27 -2.89 -11.44
CA ALA A 142 1.12 -2.98 -11.89
C ALA A 142 1.31 -4.09 -12.92
N GLY A 143 0.64 -5.23 -12.75
CA GLY A 143 0.65 -6.33 -13.72
C GLY A 143 0.03 -5.94 -15.06
N SER A 144 -1.08 -5.22 -15.04
CA SER A 144 -1.73 -4.70 -16.24
C SER A 144 -0.84 -3.70 -16.98
N ALA A 145 -0.15 -2.82 -16.25
CA ALA A 145 0.77 -1.84 -16.84
C ALA A 145 1.96 -2.53 -17.53
N VAL A 146 2.50 -3.59 -16.91
CA VAL A 146 3.59 -4.39 -17.53
C VAL A 146 3.10 -5.08 -18.79
N SER A 147 1.90 -5.65 -18.79
CA SER A 147 1.30 -6.29 -19.96
C SER A 147 1.10 -5.30 -21.10
N ASP A 148 0.60 -4.09 -20.80
CA ASP A 148 0.39 -3.03 -21.80
C ASP A 148 1.71 -2.58 -22.42
N ALA A 149 2.80 -2.60 -21.66
CA ALA A 149 4.13 -2.23 -22.15
C ALA A 149 4.70 -3.23 -23.17
N HIS A 150 4.17 -4.45 -23.25
CA HIS A 150 4.58 -5.48 -24.19
C HIS A 150 3.79 -5.46 -25.51
N LEU A 151 2.80 -4.62 -25.60
CA LEU A 151 2.03 -4.43 -26.82
C LEU A 151 2.69 -3.37 -27.70
#